data_26472398c395f5c05157a75bbf95cd1c
#
_entry.id   26472398c395f5c05157a75bbf95cd1c
#
_cell.length_a   1.000
_cell.length_b   1.000
_cell.length_c   1.000
_cell.angle_alpha   90.00
_cell.angle_beta   90.00
_cell.angle_gamma   90.00
#
_symmetry.space_group_name_H-M   'P 1'
#
loop_
_entity.id
_entity.type
_entity.pdbx_description
1 polymer ?
#
loop_
_entity_poly.entity_id
_entity_poly.type
_entity_poly.pdbx_seq_one_letter_code
_entity_poly.pdbx_strand_id
1 'polypeptide(L)'
;MAILSDLKSLTGTQRSALTASFLGWALDAFDFFLLTFVLVDIAKEFHVEVDKVAQALFLTLAVRPLGAIVFGLLADRFGRKPILQIDVLLYSALAFASAFSPNLTTLLILRMAFGFAMGGEWGVGASLTLESVPVKVRGLVSGLLQEGYAVGALMGALANLALPHVGWRGLLMFSALPALLVLYIRRNVEESPAWVEGEAARKEAGVLRPLKQHWKLVIYAVVLMTVFNSFSHGTQDLFPTFLKKQHHFEPATVTLISCAGYVGAIIGGVVFGALSQSIGRRRAIMLAALFALPVIPLWAFSATPLLLGMGAFLIQISVQGAWGVVPVHLNELSPDTARGYFPGLVYQLGNLLASYNGVWQAKIAQSRGDDYGFALAVVAGGVALLLALLAMFGPEARGKSFSGADVA
;
A
#
# COMPACT_ATOMS: atom_id res chain seq x y z
N MET A 1 -2.01 16.88 -20.89
CA MET A 1 -1.49 18.24 -20.57
C MET A 1 -1.84 18.69 -19.15
N ALA A 2 -3.05 18.47 -18.63
CA ALA A 2 -3.46 18.86 -17.27
C ALA A 2 -2.57 18.28 -16.15
N ILE A 3 -2.25 16.99 -16.17
CA ILE A 3 -1.41 16.32 -15.14
C ILE A 3 -0.03 16.98 -15.03
N LEU A 4 0.62 17.27 -16.15
CA LEU A 4 1.96 17.90 -16.14
C LEU A 4 1.90 19.37 -15.67
N SER A 5 0.84 20.11 -15.99
CA SER A 5 0.65 21.47 -15.48
C SER A 5 0.42 21.47 -13.98
N ASP A 6 -0.37 20.52 -13.47
CA ASP A 6 -0.65 20.38 -12.04
C ASP A 6 0.60 20.04 -11.23
N LEU A 7 1.45 19.13 -11.73
CA LEU A 7 2.75 18.84 -11.10
C LEU A 7 3.72 20.03 -11.13
N LYS A 8 3.69 20.81 -12.21
CA LYS A 8 4.50 22.03 -12.31
C LYS A 8 4.07 23.13 -11.34
N SER A 9 2.80 23.14 -10.94
CA SER A 9 2.25 24.12 -9.98
C SER A 9 2.71 23.89 -8.54
N LEU A 10 3.22 22.68 -8.21
CA LEU A 10 3.74 22.39 -6.89
C LEU A 10 5.02 23.17 -6.60
N THR A 11 5.12 23.70 -5.39
CA THR A 11 6.36 24.34 -4.88
C THR A 11 7.48 23.30 -4.66
N GLY A 12 8.71 23.77 -4.46
CA GLY A 12 9.84 22.88 -4.15
C GLY A 12 9.61 22.03 -2.90
N THR A 13 9.08 22.64 -1.84
CA THR A 13 8.78 21.95 -0.56
C THR A 13 7.67 20.90 -0.71
N GLN A 14 6.62 21.20 -1.47
CA GLN A 14 5.52 20.27 -1.77
C GLN A 14 6.00 19.06 -2.59
N ARG A 15 6.87 19.29 -3.60
CA ARG A 15 7.51 18.21 -4.36
C ARG A 15 8.39 17.36 -3.47
N SER A 16 9.14 17.99 -2.55
CA SER A 16 10.00 17.27 -1.61
C SER A 16 9.19 16.37 -0.66
N ALA A 17 8.04 16.83 -0.15
CA ALA A 17 7.15 16.03 0.68
C ALA A 17 6.59 14.82 -0.09
N LEU A 18 6.09 15.04 -1.33
CA LEU A 18 5.63 13.96 -2.21
C LEU A 18 6.75 12.96 -2.50
N THR A 19 7.94 13.45 -2.88
CA THR A 19 9.07 12.57 -3.20
C THR A 19 9.50 11.75 -1.99
N ALA A 20 9.56 12.35 -0.81
CA ALA A 20 9.93 11.66 0.42
C ALA A 20 8.95 10.54 0.76
N SER A 21 7.65 10.82 0.73
CA SER A 21 6.62 9.83 1.06
C SER A 21 6.46 8.76 -0.03
N PHE A 22 6.61 9.11 -1.30
CA PHE A 22 6.65 8.15 -2.40
C PHE A 22 7.85 7.19 -2.28
N LEU A 23 9.05 7.73 -2.05
CA LEU A 23 10.26 6.92 -1.89
C LEU A 23 10.21 6.08 -0.60
N GLY A 24 9.68 6.64 0.50
CA GLY A 24 9.46 5.90 1.73
C GLY A 24 8.60 4.67 1.47
N TRP A 25 7.43 4.87 0.87
CA TRP A 25 6.51 3.79 0.53
C TRP A 25 7.08 2.80 -0.49
N ALA A 26 7.86 3.27 -1.48
CA ALA A 26 8.52 2.42 -2.45
C ALA A 26 9.63 1.56 -1.82
N LEU A 27 10.42 2.13 -0.94
CA LEU A 27 11.51 1.43 -0.26
C LEU A 27 10.99 0.47 0.82
N ASP A 28 9.89 0.81 1.50
CA ASP A 28 9.19 -0.07 2.41
C ASP A 28 8.65 -1.32 1.69
N ALA A 29 7.97 -1.13 0.56
CA ALA A 29 7.52 -2.22 -0.30
C ALA A 29 8.68 -3.04 -0.86
N PHE A 30 9.77 -2.40 -1.28
CA PHE A 30 10.98 -3.06 -1.73
C PHE A 30 11.53 -4.04 -0.67
N ASP A 31 11.70 -3.58 0.56
CA ASP A 31 12.20 -4.40 1.67
C ASP A 31 11.29 -5.58 2.00
N PHE A 32 9.98 -5.36 1.97
CA PHE A 32 9.00 -6.42 2.16
C PHE A 32 9.10 -7.49 1.08
N PHE A 33 9.15 -7.07 -0.20
CA PHE A 33 9.22 -8.00 -1.33
C PHE A 33 10.56 -8.71 -1.45
N LEU A 34 11.68 -8.09 -1.08
CA LEU A 34 12.97 -8.78 -1.04
C LEU A 34 12.89 -10.07 -0.23
N LEU A 35 12.24 -10.04 0.94
CA LEU A 35 12.08 -11.23 1.76
C LEU A 35 11.27 -12.32 1.03
N THR A 36 10.24 -11.95 0.27
CA THR A 36 9.40 -12.93 -0.45
C THR A 36 10.17 -13.73 -1.49
N PHE A 37 11.17 -13.11 -2.11
CA PHE A 37 12.00 -13.77 -3.13
C PHE A 37 13.03 -14.74 -2.55
N VAL A 38 13.44 -14.54 -1.30
CA VAL A 38 14.56 -15.30 -0.68
C VAL A 38 14.12 -16.33 0.35
N LEU A 39 12.82 -16.57 0.52
CA LEU A 39 12.28 -17.52 1.52
C LEU A 39 12.89 -18.92 1.40
N VAL A 40 13.06 -19.43 0.17
CA VAL A 40 13.61 -20.76 -0.09
C VAL A 40 15.09 -20.83 0.31
N ASP A 41 15.85 -19.78 0.03
CA ASP A 41 17.29 -19.75 0.35
C ASP A 41 17.53 -19.66 1.86
N ILE A 42 16.70 -18.88 2.57
CA ILE A 42 16.71 -18.81 4.04
C ILE A 42 16.35 -20.18 4.64
N ALA A 43 15.32 -20.83 4.11
CA ALA A 43 14.87 -22.14 4.58
C ALA A 43 15.98 -23.20 4.42
N LYS A 44 16.69 -23.18 3.30
CA LYS A 44 17.85 -24.07 3.05
C LYS A 44 18.98 -23.81 4.05
N GLU A 45 19.33 -22.54 4.29
CA GLU A 45 20.43 -22.19 5.19
C GLU A 45 20.15 -22.56 6.66
N PHE A 46 18.90 -22.32 7.11
CA PHE A 46 18.51 -22.64 8.49
C PHE A 46 18.03 -24.09 8.68
N HIS A 47 18.05 -24.92 7.61
CA HIS A 47 17.58 -26.31 7.63
C HIS A 47 16.16 -26.47 8.17
N VAL A 48 15.24 -25.60 7.71
CA VAL A 48 13.83 -25.59 8.10
C VAL A 48 12.93 -25.64 6.87
N GLU A 49 11.67 -25.99 7.08
CA GLU A 49 10.64 -25.91 6.02
C GLU A 49 10.35 -24.44 5.64
N VAL A 50 10.01 -24.21 4.37
CA VAL A 50 9.74 -22.85 3.84
C VAL A 50 8.56 -22.18 4.56
N ASP A 51 7.56 -22.94 5.01
CA ASP A 51 6.41 -22.45 5.78
C ASP A 51 6.83 -21.78 7.09
N LYS A 52 7.89 -22.29 7.73
CA LYS A 52 8.45 -21.69 8.95
C LYS A 52 9.09 -20.33 8.68
N VAL A 53 9.77 -20.19 7.56
CA VAL A 53 10.32 -18.88 7.14
C VAL A 53 9.21 -17.92 6.71
N ALA A 54 8.17 -18.42 6.03
CA ALA A 54 7.02 -17.63 5.62
C ALA A 54 6.26 -17.01 6.82
N GLN A 55 6.41 -17.55 8.03
CA GLN A 55 5.90 -16.93 9.26
C GLN A 55 6.48 -15.52 9.47
N ALA A 56 7.68 -15.23 8.95
CA ALA A 56 8.24 -13.88 9.01
C ALA A 56 7.38 -12.84 8.28
N LEU A 57 6.79 -13.20 7.12
CA LEU A 57 5.86 -12.33 6.40
C LEU A 57 4.57 -12.13 7.20
N PHE A 58 4.00 -13.21 7.74
CA PHE A 58 2.80 -13.13 8.58
C PHE A 58 3.03 -12.23 9.81
N LEU A 59 4.13 -12.45 10.55
CA LEU A 59 4.46 -11.65 11.73
C LEU A 59 4.68 -10.17 11.38
N THR A 60 5.34 -9.90 10.25
CA THR A 60 5.49 -8.53 9.75
C THR A 60 4.13 -7.86 9.56
N LEU A 61 3.19 -8.52 8.90
CA LEU A 61 1.87 -7.96 8.63
C LEU A 61 0.98 -7.87 9.88
N ALA A 62 1.06 -8.87 10.77
CA ALA A 62 0.20 -8.96 11.96
C ALA A 62 0.41 -7.83 12.98
N VAL A 63 1.64 -7.30 13.08
CA VAL A 63 1.96 -6.22 14.04
C VAL A 63 1.87 -4.81 13.45
N ARG A 64 1.71 -4.67 12.13
CA ARG A 64 1.56 -3.35 11.47
C ARG A 64 0.45 -2.48 12.05
N PRO A 65 -0.74 -2.99 12.45
CA PRO A 65 -1.76 -2.15 13.08
C PRO A 65 -1.28 -1.48 14.36
N LEU A 66 -0.46 -2.17 15.17
CA LEU A 66 0.12 -1.58 16.39
C LEU A 66 1.10 -0.44 16.05
N GLY A 67 1.94 -0.65 15.04
CA GLY A 67 2.83 0.39 14.52
C GLY A 67 2.06 1.60 14.00
N ALA A 68 1.02 1.39 13.21
CA ALA A 68 0.18 2.48 12.70
C ALA A 68 -0.42 3.34 13.82
N ILE A 69 -0.87 2.70 14.90
CA ILE A 69 -1.36 3.44 16.09
C ILE A 69 -0.23 4.23 16.72
N VAL A 70 0.88 3.59 17.06
CA VAL A 70 1.96 4.22 17.84
C VAL A 70 2.60 5.36 17.05
N PHE A 71 3.07 5.10 15.81
CA PHE A 71 3.72 6.13 14.99
C PHE A 71 2.75 7.23 14.56
N GLY A 72 1.50 6.88 14.25
CA GLY A 72 0.47 7.86 13.93
C GLY A 72 0.17 8.80 15.10
N LEU A 73 0.07 8.28 16.33
CA LEU A 73 -0.12 9.09 17.54
C LEU A 73 1.10 9.97 17.85
N LEU A 74 2.30 9.41 17.69
CA LEU A 74 3.53 10.18 17.84
C LEU A 74 3.61 11.29 16.78
N ALA A 75 3.17 11.01 15.53
CA ALA A 75 3.14 12.01 14.46
C ALA A 75 2.11 13.12 14.75
N ASP A 76 0.95 12.80 15.34
CA ASP A 76 0.00 13.81 15.79
C ASP A 76 0.56 14.68 16.92
N ARG A 77 1.37 14.11 17.81
CA ARG A 77 1.93 14.81 18.97
C ARG A 77 3.18 15.61 18.66
N PHE A 78 4.12 15.05 17.91
CA PHE A 78 5.47 15.58 17.71
C PHE A 78 5.75 16.11 16.30
N GLY A 79 4.82 15.93 15.35
CA GLY A 79 4.98 16.33 13.96
C GLY A 79 5.11 15.14 13.02
N ARG A 80 4.71 15.36 11.76
CA ARG A 80 4.76 14.33 10.70
C ARG A 80 6.20 14.03 10.28
N LYS A 81 6.97 15.10 10.07
CA LYS A 81 8.35 15.02 9.58
C LYS A 81 9.30 14.25 10.52
N PRO A 82 9.42 14.57 11.82
CA PRO A 82 10.36 13.87 12.70
C PRO A 82 9.97 12.40 12.90
N ILE A 83 8.67 12.09 12.94
CA ILE A 83 8.23 10.71 13.12
C ILE A 83 8.45 9.90 11.86
N LEU A 84 8.21 10.46 10.67
CA LEU A 84 8.57 9.79 9.41
C LEU A 84 10.07 9.49 9.33
N GLN A 85 10.94 10.39 9.80
CA GLN A 85 12.39 10.15 9.85
C GLN A 85 12.78 9.01 10.79
N ILE A 86 12.18 8.98 11.99
CA ILE A 86 12.43 7.93 12.98
C ILE A 86 11.95 6.59 12.44
N ASP A 87 10.78 6.57 11.84
CA ASP A 87 10.15 5.38 11.29
C ASP A 87 10.99 4.78 10.15
N VAL A 88 11.37 5.59 9.16
CA VAL A 88 12.25 5.17 8.04
C VAL A 88 13.58 4.64 8.55
N LEU A 89 14.20 5.33 9.53
CA LEU A 89 15.47 4.86 10.11
C LEU A 89 15.31 3.54 10.83
N LEU A 90 14.23 3.39 11.61
CA LEU A 90 13.98 2.20 12.42
C LEU A 90 13.72 0.98 11.54
N TYR A 91 12.80 1.09 10.54
CA TYR A 91 12.52 -0.05 9.68
C TYR A 91 13.75 -0.43 8.83
N SER A 92 14.52 0.55 8.33
CA SER A 92 15.76 0.29 7.61
C SER A 92 16.80 -0.46 8.46
N ALA A 93 16.99 -0.01 9.69
CA ALA A 93 17.92 -0.66 10.61
C ALA A 93 17.51 -2.09 10.95
N LEU A 94 16.22 -2.33 11.19
CA LEU A 94 15.68 -3.67 11.50
C LEU A 94 15.72 -4.61 10.28
N ALA A 95 15.43 -4.10 9.10
CA ALA A 95 15.55 -4.85 7.86
C ALA A 95 17.02 -5.22 7.57
N PHE A 96 17.94 -4.26 7.71
CA PHE A 96 19.38 -4.51 7.58
C PHE A 96 19.87 -5.51 8.62
N ALA A 97 19.49 -5.37 9.89
CA ALA A 97 19.85 -6.31 10.95
C ALA A 97 19.36 -7.73 10.65
N SER A 98 18.27 -7.89 9.93
CA SER A 98 17.74 -9.20 9.52
C SER A 98 18.71 -9.97 8.62
N ALA A 99 19.58 -9.29 7.87
CA ALA A 99 20.64 -9.91 7.08
C ALA A 99 21.66 -10.66 7.93
N PHE A 100 21.81 -10.31 9.20
CA PHE A 100 22.78 -10.89 10.13
C PHE A 100 22.14 -11.89 11.11
N SER A 101 20.91 -12.31 10.87
CA SER A 101 20.24 -13.28 11.73
C SER A 101 20.99 -14.62 11.77
N PRO A 102 21.38 -15.10 12.97
CA PRO A 102 22.12 -16.38 13.10
C PRO A 102 21.18 -17.59 13.01
N ASN A 103 19.88 -17.41 13.21
CA ASN A 103 18.86 -18.45 13.20
C ASN A 103 17.47 -17.88 12.86
N LEU A 104 16.53 -18.79 12.62
CA LEU A 104 15.16 -18.44 12.28
C LEU A 104 14.48 -17.59 13.36
N THR A 105 14.64 -17.92 14.65
CA THR A 105 13.98 -17.18 15.74
C THR A 105 14.40 -15.71 15.76
N THR A 106 15.68 -15.42 15.60
CA THR A 106 16.18 -14.04 15.51
C THR A 106 15.60 -13.34 14.29
N LEU A 107 15.55 -14.01 13.14
CA LEU A 107 14.93 -13.47 11.94
C LEU A 107 13.45 -13.12 12.17
N LEU A 108 12.67 -14.02 12.78
CA LEU A 108 11.25 -13.80 13.07
C LEU A 108 11.03 -12.59 14.00
N ILE A 109 11.84 -12.45 15.05
CA ILE A 109 11.78 -11.31 15.97
C ILE A 109 12.09 -10.00 15.25
N LEU A 110 13.15 -9.98 14.44
CA LEU A 110 13.52 -8.78 13.68
C LEU A 110 12.47 -8.42 12.63
N ARG A 111 11.86 -9.41 11.95
CA ARG A 111 10.76 -9.17 11.00
C ARG A 111 9.48 -8.70 11.68
N MET A 112 9.19 -9.18 12.87
CA MET A 112 8.08 -8.65 13.68
C MET A 112 8.34 -7.19 14.08
N ALA A 113 9.53 -6.86 14.56
CA ALA A 113 9.91 -5.49 14.89
C ALA A 113 9.92 -4.57 13.66
N PHE A 114 10.41 -5.07 12.51
CA PHE A 114 10.31 -4.38 11.21
C PHE A 114 8.86 -4.08 10.83
N GLY A 115 7.96 -5.05 10.96
CA GLY A 115 6.54 -4.85 10.67
C GLY A 115 5.88 -3.80 11.58
N PHE A 116 6.30 -3.72 12.84
CA PHE A 116 5.84 -2.67 13.75
C PHE A 116 6.27 -1.28 13.26
N ALA A 117 7.54 -1.10 12.87
CA ALA A 117 8.01 0.15 12.29
C ALA A 117 7.28 0.47 10.97
N MET A 118 7.29 -0.47 10.02
CA MET A 118 6.62 -0.36 8.73
C MET A 118 5.13 0.05 8.81
N GLY A 119 4.47 -0.24 9.95
CA GLY A 119 3.06 0.08 10.14
C GLY A 119 2.74 1.57 10.14
N GLY A 120 3.69 2.43 10.55
CA GLY A 120 3.53 3.88 10.66
C GLY A 120 3.74 4.63 9.36
N GLU A 121 4.62 4.14 8.51
CA GLU A 121 5.19 4.86 7.36
C GLU A 121 4.11 5.41 6.41
N TRP A 122 3.24 4.56 5.88
CA TRP A 122 2.25 4.95 4.90
C TRP A 122 1.28 6.03 5.42
N GLY A 123 0.79 5.87 6.65
CA GLY A 123 -0.19 6.82 7.23
C GLY A 123 0.42 8.19 7.49
N VAL A 124 1.63 8.23 8.06
CA VAL A 124 2.36 9.47 8.35
C VAL A 124 2.80 10.15 7.07
N GLY A 125 3.34 9.41 6.10
CA GLY A 125 3.77 9.92 4.80
C GLY A 125 2.61 10.49 3.99
N ALA A 126 1.47 9.77 3.93
CA ALA A 126 0.27 10.24 3.25
C ALA A 126 -0.27 11.54 3.88
N SER A 127 -0.33 11.62 5.20
CA SER A 127 -0.78 12.83 5.91
C SER A 127 0.17 13.99 5.65
N LEU A 128 1.48 13.80 5.79
CA LEU A 128 2.50 14.84 5.52
C LEU A 128 2.35 15.42 4.12
N THR A 129 2.25 14.53 3.11
CA THR A 129 2.15 14.95 1.71
C THR A 129 0.84 15.67 1.41
N LEU A 130 -0.30 15.09 1.82
CA LEU A 130 -1.62 15.63 1.45
C LEU A 130 -2.00 16.89 2.23
N GLU A 131 -1.46 17.05 3.44
CA GLU A 131 -1.58 18.29 4.22
C GLU A 131 -0.70 19.43 3.66
N SER A 132 0.36 19.10 2.91
CA SER A 132 1.29 20.09 2.35
C SER A 132 0.90 20.60 0.95
N VAL A 133 -0.01 19.91 0.23
CA VAL A 133 -0.36 20.25 -1.15
C VAL A 133 -1.73 20.91 -1.28
N PRO A 134 -1.93 21.80 -2.28
CA PRO A 134 -3.21 22.45 -2.52
C PRO A 134 -4.34 21.44 -2.81
N VAL A 135 -5.57 21.78 -2.39
CA VAL A 135 -6.78 20.95 -2.57
C VAL A 135 -6.93 20.45 -4.01
N LYS A 136 -6.69 21.31 -5.00
CA LYS A 136 -6.91 21.00 -6.43
C LYS A 136 -5.98 19.92 -7.02
N VAL A 137 -4.87 19.60 -6.37
CA VAL A 137 -3.93 18.58 -6.87
C VAL A 137 -3.86 17.34 -5.99
N ARG A 138 -4.57 17.31 -4.85
CA ARG A 138 -4.55 16.20 -3.88
C ARG A 138 -4.86 14.84 -4.50
N GLY A 139 -5.82 14.80 -5.44
CA GLY A 139 -6.16 13.54 -6.12
C GLY A 139 -5.02 12.97 -6.94
N LEU A 140 -4.36 13.81 -7.73
CA LEU A 140 -3.18 13.41 -8.51
C LEU A 140 -2.02 12.99 -7.60
N VAL A 141 -1.75 13.79 -6.56
CA VAL A 141 -0.68 13.51 -5.58
C VAL A 141 -0.94 12.19 -4.83
N SER A 142 -2.20 11.92 -4.49
CA SER A 142 -2.64 10.65 -3.88
C SER A 142 -2.32 9.45 -4.78
N GLY A 143 -2.69 9.54 -6.08
CA GLY A 143 -2.39 8.50 -7.05
C GLY A 143 -0.88 8.26 -7.18
N LEU A 144 -0.09 9.32 -7.33
CA LEU A 144 1.37 9.20 -7.43
C LEU A 144 1.97 8.57 -6.16
N LEU A 145 1.56 9.03 -4.98
CA LEU A 145 2.06 8.49 -3.71
C LEU A 145 1.79 6.99 -3.59
N GLN A 146 0.58 6.57 -3.93
CA GLN A 146 0.17 5.17 -3.80
C GLN A 146 0.99 4.24 -4.69
N GLU A 147 1.42 4.69 -5.86
CA GLU A 147 2.20 3.86 -6.79
C GLU A 147 3.64 3.60 -6.34
N GLY A 148 4.08 4.20 -5.25
CA GLY A 148 5.32 3.79 -4.57
C GLY A 148 5.35 2.28 -4.30
N TYR A 149 4.21 1.69 -3.90
CA TYR A 149 4.13 0.25 -3.64
C TYR A 149 4.44 -0.61 -4.89
N ALA A 150 3.84 -0.30 -6.03
CA ALA A 150 4.07 -1.02 -7.27
C ALA A 150 5.53 -0.85 -7.77
N VAL A 151 6.09 0.34 -7.60
CA VAL A 151 7.50 0.62 -7.94
C VAL A 151 8.43 -0.15 -7.00
N GLY A 152 8.17 -0.20 -5.71
CA GLY A 152 8.95 -0.97 -4.74
C GLY A 152 8.93 -2.47 -5.04
N ALA A 153 7.76 -3.02 -5.37
CA ALA A 153 7.63 -4.42 -5.79
C ALA A 153 8.45 -4.73 -7.04
N LEU A 154 8.39 -3.85 -8.05
CA LEU A 154 9.17 -3.96 -9.27
C LEU A 154 10.68 -3.88 -8.98
N MET A 155 11.11 -2.96 -8.13
CA MET A 155 12.51 -2.85 -7.69
C MET A 155 12.99 -4.13 -7.00
N GLY A 156 12.18 -4.73 -6.12
CA GLY A 156 12.49 -5.99 -5.46
C GLY A 156 12.67 -7.16 -6.44
N ALA A 157 11.75 -7.26 -7.41
CA ALA A 157 11.84 -8.26 -8.47
C ALA A 157 13.11 -8.09 -9.34
N LEU A 158 13.43 -6.85 -9.73
CA LEU A 158 14.63 -6.55 -10.50
C LEU A 158 15.92 -6.79 -9.72
N ALA A 159 15.96 -6.47 -8.42
CA ALA A 159 17.11 -6.72 -7.57
C ALA A 159 17.38 -8.24 -7.45
N ASN A 160 16.34 -9.03 -7.24
CA ASN A 160 16.46 -10.48 -7.18
C ASN A 160 16.94 -11.08 -8.52
N LEU A 161 16.50 -10.54 -9.65
CA LEU A 161 16.92 -10.99 -10.97
C LEU A 161 18.36 -10.57 -11.32
N ALA A 162 18.74 -9.34 -10.96
CA ALA A 162 20.04 -8.75 -11.31
C ALA A 162 21.18 -9.24 -10.41
N LEU A 163 20.87 -9.69 -9.20
CA LEU A 163 21.86 -10.01 -8.15
C LEU A 163 21.77 -11.46 -7.65
N PRO A 164 21.68 -12.48 -8.54
CA PRO A 164 21.47 -13.86 -8.12
C PRO A 164 22.63 -14.45 -7.29
N HIS A 165 23.84 -13.86 -7.39
CA HIS A 165 25.05 -14.33 -6.69
C HIS A 165 25.29 -13.66 -5.34
N VAL A 166 24.49 -12.64 -4.98
CA VAL A 166 24.68 -11.88 -3.73
C VAL A 166 24.16 -12.63 -2.51
N GLY A 167 23.29 -13.61 -2.75
CA GLY A 167 22.63 -14.40 -1.70
C GLY A 167 21.59 -13.59 -0.91
N TRP A 168 20.79 -14.27 -0.11
CA TRP A 168 19.68 -13.61 0.61
C TRP A 168 20.15 -12.56 1.64
N ARG A 169 21.30 -12.81 2.31
CA ARG A 169 21.85 -11.85 3.26
C ARG A 169 22.28 -10.56 2.57
N GLY A 170 22.99 -10.69 1.46
CA GLY A 170 23.39 -9.54 0.66
C GLY A 170 22.22 -8.75 0.09
N LEU A 171 21.15 -9.43 -0.37
CA LEU A 171 19.92 -8.77 -0.80
C LEU A 171 19.26 -7.98 0.35
N LEU A 172 19.17 -8.57 1.55
CA LEU A 172 18.64 -7.85 2.71
C LEU A 172 19.55 -6.71 3.20
N MET A 173 20.86 -6.71 2.89
CA MET A 173 21.72 -5.56 3.20
C MET A 173 21.35 -4.30 2.40
N PHE A 174 20.73 -4.44 1.21
CA PHE A 174 20.19 -3.30 0.47
C PHE A 174 19.07 -2.56 1.21
N SER A 175 18.47 -3.19 2.21
CA SER A 175 17.51 -2.55 3.14
C SER A 175 18.12 -1.42 3.98
N ALA A 176 19.42 -1.17 3.90
CA ALA A 176 20.04 0.02 4.44
C ALA A 176 19.80 1.28 3.57
N LEU A 177 19.46 1.12 2.28
CA LEU A 177 19.26 2.25 1.37
C LEU A 177 18.19 3.26 1.83
N PRO A 178 17.03 2.83 2.39
CA PRO A 178 16.04 3.77 2.90
C PRO A 178 16.59 4.71 3.98
N ALA A 179 17.61 4.32 4.75
CA ALA A 179 18.23 5.20 5.74
C ALA A 179 18.81 6.49 5.11
N LEU A 180 19.23 6.45 3.85
CA LEU A 180 19.68 7.64 3.12
C LEU A 180 18.54 8.63 2.87
N LEU A 181 17.31 8.15 2.76
CA LEU A 181 16.11 8.98 2.61
C LEU A 181 15.91 9.90 3.82
N VAL A 182 16.33 9.48 5.01
CA VAL A 182 16.27 10.31 6.23
C VAL A 182 17.05 11.60 6.07
N LEU A 183 18.21 11.56 5.40
CA LEU A 183 19.00 12.75 5.11
C LEU A 183 18.29 13.69 4.13
N TYR A 184 17.62 13.13 3.13
CA TYR A 184 16.80 13.88 2.20
C TYR A 184 15.62 14.55 2.91
N ILE A 185 14.87 13.80 3.74
CA ILE A 185 13.74 14.32 4.52
C ILE A 185 14.20 15.45 5.44
N ARG A 186 15.33 15.28 6.13
CA ARG A 186 15.88 16.29 7.04
C ARG A 186 16.14 17.62 6.35
N ARG A 187 16.70 17.58 5.13
CA ARG A 187 17.15 18.77 4.42
C ARG A 187 16.08 19.45 3.59
N ASN A 188 15.15 18.69 3.00
CA ASN A 188 14.30 19.19 1.93
C ASN A 188 12.80 19.20 2.27
N VAL A 189 12.40 18.50 3.32
CA VAL A 189 10.98 18.40 3.71
C VAL A 189 10.72 19.34 4.87
N GLU A 190 9.64 20.08 4.78
CA GLU A 190 9.10 20.92 5.86
C GLU A 190 8.01 20.18 6.61
N GLU A 191 7.66 20.64 7.81
CA GLU A 191 6.53 20.11 8.57
C GLU A 191 5.21 20.50 7.91
N SER A 192 4.17 19.71 8.14
CA SER A 192 2.82 19.94 7.63
C SER A 192 2.28 21.29 8.14
N PRO A 193 1.84 22.20 7.26
CA PRO A 193 1.17 23.44 7.67
C PRO A 193 -0.07 23.17 8.53
N ALA A 194 -0.89 22.20 8.14
CA ALA A 194 -2.09 21.83 8.87
C ALA A 194 -1.76 21.25 10.28
N TRP A 195 -0.60 20.61 10.42
CA TRP A 195 -0.15 20.16 11.73
C TRP A 195 0.25 21.33 12.62
N VAL A 196 0.98 22.30 12.10
CA VAL A 196 1.41 23.49 12.87
C VAL A 196 0.19 24.27 13.33
N GLU A 197 -0.77 24.58 12.46
CA GLU A 197 -1.97 25.34 12.79
C GLU A 197 -2.89 24.62 13.77
N GLY A 198 -3.00 23.29 13.70
CA GLY A 198 -3.91 22.49 14.52
C GLY A 198 -3.36 22.02 15.87
N GLU A 199 -2.16 22.48 16.33
CA GLU A 199 -1.48 21.96 17.50
C GLU A 199 -2.30 22.09 18.81
N ALA A 200 -2.92 23.24 19.03
CA ALA A 200 -3.71 23.49 20.25
C ALA A 200 -4.92 22.55 20.35
N ALA A 201 -5.70 22.41 19.27
CA ALA A 201 -6.88 21.56 19.24
C ALA A 201 -6.53 20.07 19.46
N ARG A 202 -5.38 19.60 18.97
CA ARG A 202 -4.93 18.21 19.19
C ARG A 202 -4.53 17.94 20.62
N LYS A 203 -3.88 18.88 21.29
CA LYS A 203 -3.52 18.73 22.71
C LYS A 203 -4.73 18.56 23.62
N GLU A 204 -5.85 19.25 23.30
CA GLU A 204 -7.09 19.16 24.05
C GLU A 204 -7.91 17.89 23.76
N ALA A 205 -7.88 17.41 22.53
CA ALA A 205 -8.74 16.31 22.09
C ALA A 205 -8.37 14.95 22.72
N GLY A 206 -7.10 14.72 23.05
CA GLY A 206 -6.60 13.41 23.49
C GLY A 206 -6.71 12.36 22.38
N VAL A 207 -6.26 11.14 22.65
CA VAL A 207 -6.08 10.08 21.66
C VAL A 207 -7.37 9.35 21.29
N LEU A 208 -8.13 8.91 22.28
CA LEU A 208 -9.29 8.03 22.06
C LEU A 208 -10.60 8.78 21.82
N ARG A 209 -10.68 10.05 22.21
CA ARG A 209 -11.89 10.85 22.08
C ARG A 209 -12.35 11.00 20.64
N PRO A 210 -11.49 11.34 19.65
CA PRO A 210 -11.90 11.43 18.25
C PRO A 210 -12.47 10.11 17.68
N LEU A 211 -11.85 8.96 18.01
CA LEU A 211 -12.33 7.66 17.58
C LEU A 211 -13.70 7.32 18.17
N LYS A 212 -13.90 7.60 19.47
CA LYS A 212 -15.19 7.37 20.13
C LYS A 212 -16.29 8.27 19.58
N GLN A 213 -15.98 9.53 19.32
CA GLN A 213 -16.93 10.48 18.74
C GLN A 213 -17.33 10.12 17.31
N HIS A 214 -16.40 9.59 16.52
CA HIS A 214 -16.58 9.23 15.11
C HIS A 214 -16.62 7.70 14.86
N TRP A 215 -17.06 6.90 15.84
CA TRP A 215 -17.02 5.44 15.78
C TRP A 215 -17.68 4.84 14.53
N LYS A 216 -18.78 5.45 14.04
CA LYS A 216 -19.45 5.02 12.80
C LYS A 216 -18.54 5.18 11.58
N LEU A 217 -17.80 6.28 11.52
CA LEU A 217 -16.81 6.53 10.46
C LEU A 217 -15.64 5.55 10.58
N VAL A 218 -15.18 5.25 11.80
CA VAL A 218 -14.11 4.25 12.02
C VAL A 218 -14.54 2.89 11.48
N ILE A 219 -15.74 2.41 11.83
CA ILE A 219 -16.26 1.11 11.34
C ILE A 219 -16.38 1.14 9.82
N TYR A 220 -17.00 2.18 9.25
CA TYR A 220 -17.11 2.32 7.80
C TYR A 220 -15.74 2.27 7.11
N ALA A 221 -14.76 3.02 7.61
CA ALA A 221 -13.43 3.09 7.02
C ALA A 221 -12.66 1.75 7.15
N VAL A 222 -12.80 1.04 8.29
CA VAL A 222 -12.22 -0.30 8.45
C VAL A 222 -12.85 -1.29 7.47
N VAL A 223 -14.19 -1.31 7.34
CA VAL A 223 -14.88 -2.17 6.38
C VAL A 223 -14.46 -1.82 4.95
N LEU A 224 -14.45 -0.54 4.62
CA LEU A 224 -14.00 -0.06 3.31
C LEU A 224 -12.58 -0.55 3.01
N MET A 225 -11.65 -0.38 3.95
CA MET A 225 -10.26 -0.81 3.78
C MET A 225 -10.10 -2.34 3.76
N THR A 226 -10.95 -3.08 4.46
CA THR A 226 -10.99 -4.54 4.34
C THR A 226 -11.34 -4.95 2.91
N VAL A 227 -12.34 -4.30 2.31
CA VAL A 227 -12.75 -4.60 0.93
C VAL A 227 -11.69 -4.15 -0.08
N PHE A 228 -11.05 -3.00 0.12
CA PHE A 228 -9.91 -2.56 -0.70
C PHE A 228 -8.74 -3.56 -0.66
N ASN A 229 -8.33 -3.98 0.53
CA ASN A 229 -7.27 -4.97 0.68
C ASN A 229 -7.68 -6.32 0.06
N SER A 230 -8.95 -6.75 0.25
CA SER A 230 -9.47 -7.95 -0.40
C SER A 230 -9.47 -7.83 -1.92
N PHE A 231 -9.64 -6.64 -2.49
CA PHE A 231 -9.56 -6.41 -3.92
C PHE A 231 -8.12 -6.60 -4.45
N SER A 232 -7.11 -6.08 -3.73
CA SER A 232 -5.71 -6.33 -4.05
C SER A 232 -5.32 -7.79 -3.87
N HIS A 233 -5.50 -8.34 -2.68
CA HIS A 233 -5.16 -9.74 -2.38
C HIS A 233 -5.91 -10.72 -3.29
N GLY A 234 -7.20 -10.43 -3.56
CA GLY A 234 -8.05 -11.25 -4.44
C GLY A 234 -7.61 -11.30 -5.90
N THR A 235 -6.83 -10.33 -6.35
CA THR A 235 -6.37 -10.25 -7.74
C THR A 235 -4.87 -10.50 -7.92
N GLN A 236 -4.10 -10.47 -6.83
CA GLN A 236 -2.63 -10.53 -6.89
C GLN A 236 -2.05 -11.82 -6.30
N ASP A 237 -2.53 -12.28 -5.13
CA ASP A 237 -1.84 -13.31 -4.35
C ASP A 237 -1.80 -14.67 -5.05
N LEU A 238 -2.92 -15.16 -5.55
CA LEU A 238 -3.00 -16.46 -6.23
C LEU A 238 -2.86 -16.38 -7.75
N PHE A 239 -2.77 -15.20 -8.33
CA PHE A 239 -2.64 -15.06 -9.78
C PHE A 239 -1.37 -15.71 -10.36
N PRO A 240 -0.17 -15.58 -9.75
CA PRO A 240 1.00 -16.33 -10.19
C PRO A 240 0.82 -17.85 -10.04
N THR A 241 0.09 -18.32 -9.02
CA THR A 241 -0.22 -19.75 -8.82
C THR A 241 -1.15 -20.27 -9.91
N PHE A 242 -2.17 -19.48 -10.30
CA PHE A 242 -3.06 -19.75 -11.42
C PHE A 242 -2.27 -19.92 -12.73
N LEU A 243 -1.36 -18.99 -13.03
CA LEU A 243 -0.54 -19.05 -14.24
C LEU A 243 0.37 -20.30 -14.26
N LYS A 244 0.94 -20.69 -13.12
CA LYS A 244 1.84 -21.83 -12.99
C LYS A 244 1.09 -23.16 -12.98
N LYS A 245 0.03 -23.29 -12.15
CA LYS A 245 -0.64 -24.57 -11.92
C LYS A 245 -1.71 -24.89 -12.96
N GLN A 246 -2.49 -23.90 -13.40
CA GLN A 246 -3.59 -24.13 -14.33
C GLN A 246 -3.17 -23.95 -15.80
N HIS A 247 -2.23 -23.04 -16.07
CA HIS A 247 -1.72 -22.80 -17.43
C HIS A 247 -0.35 -23.43 -17.70
N HIS A 248 0.34 -23.94 -16.67
CA HIS A 248 1.67 -24.55 -16.78
C HIS A 248 2.72 -23.64 -17.43
N PHE A 249 2.62 -22.31 -17.21
CA PHE A 249 3.56 -21.36 -17.79
C PHE A 249 4.91 -21.40 -17.08
N GLU A 250 5.97 -21.25 -17.87
CA GLU A 250 7.33 -21.08 -17.39
C GLU A 250 7.50 -19.82 -16.52
N PRO A 251 8.41 -19.82 -15.54
CA PRO A 251 8.61 -18.70 -14.62
C PRO A 251 8.83 -17.35 -15.32
N ALA A 252 9.53 -17.34 -16.46
CA ALA A 252 9.75 -16.11 -17.24
C ALA A 252 8.44 -15.53 -17.78
N THR A 253 7.55 -16.36 -18.31
CA THR A 253 6.24 -15.94 -18.83
C THR A 253 5.36 -15.40 -17.68
N VAL A 254 5.35 -16.07 -16.52
CA VAL A 254 4.64 -15.61 -15.33
C VAL A 254 5.13 -14.22 -14.90
N THR A 255 6.44 -14.02 -14.90
CA THR A 255 7.06 -12.73 -14.58
C THR A 255 6.65 -11.64 -15.54
N LEU A 256 6.69 -11.90 -16.87
CA LEU A 256 6.27 -10.91 -17.88
C LEU A 256 4.81 -10.51 -17.75
N ILE A 257 3.91 -11.46 -17.49
CA ILE A 257 2.49 -11.21 -17.26
C ILE A 257 2.31 -10.36 -15.98
N SER A 258 3.04 -10.67 -14.91
CA SER A 258 3.00 -9.90 -13.66
C SER A 258 3.53 -8.48 -13.87
N CYS A 259 4.61 -8.30 -14.63
CA CYS A 259 5.13 -6.97 -14.97
C CYS A 259 4.12 -6.13 -15.76
N ALA A 260 3.38 -6.75 -16.71
CA ALA A 260 2.29 -6.05 -17.40
C ALA A 260 1.23 -5.55 -16.39
N GLY A 261 0.89 -6.36 -15.39
CA GLY A 261 0.02 -5.95 -14.29
C GLY A 261 0.56 -4.73 -13.52
N TYR A 262 1.84 -4.72 -13.15
CA TYR A 262 2.44 -3.58 -12.43
C TYR A 262 2.44 -2.28 -13.25
N VAL A 263 2.65 -2.38 -14.57
CA VAL A 263 2.52 -1.20 -15.45
C VAL A 263 1.08 -0.70 -15.46
N GLY A 264 0.09 -1.61 -15.55
CA GLY A 264 -1.33 -1.27 -15.43
C GLY A 264 -1.65 -0.60 -14.08
N ALA A 265 -1.08 -1.11 -12.99
CA ALA A 265 -1.22 -0.55 -11.65
C ALA A 265 -0.81 0.93 -11.61
N ILE A 266 0.42 1.25 -12.04
CA ILE A 266 0.95 2.61 -12.05
C ILE A 266 0.05 3.56 -12.86
N ILE A 267 -0.38 3.14 -14.04
CA ILE A 267 -1.27 3.94 -14.89
C ILE A 267 -2.62 4.15 -14.20
N GLY A 268 -3.21 3.08 -13.65
CA GLY A 268 -4.51 3.12 -12.99
C GLY A 268 -4.53 4.09 -11.81
N GLY A 269 -3.57 3.98 -10.88
CA GLY A 269 -3.51 4.82 -9.70
C GLY A 269 -3.35 6.30 -10.03
N VAL A 270 -2.47 6.65 -10.96
CA VAL A 270 -2.29 8.04 -11.39
C VAL A 270 -3.54 8.58 -12.09
N VAL A 271 -4.13 7.81 -13.02
CA VAL A 271 -5.30 8.25 -13.81
C VAL A 271 -6.53 8.43 -12.92
N PHE A 272 -6.89 7.43 -12.10
CA PHE A 272 -8.06 7.54 -11.23
C PHE A 272 -7.84 8.47 -10.06
N GLY A 273 -6.61 8.57 -9.52
CA GLY A 273 -6.22 9.58 -8.56
C GLY A 273 -6.51 10.98 -9.08
N ALA A 274 -5.99 11.31 -10.28
CA ALA A 274 -6.25 12.57 -10.95
C ALA A 274 -7.75 12.77 -11.27
N LEU A 275 -8.43 11.76 -11.82
CA LEU A 275 -9.85 11.79 -12.16
C LEU A 275 -10.71 12.07 -10.94
N SER A 276 -10.33 11.54 -9.77
CA SER A 276 -11.05 11.75 -8.51
C SER A 276 -11.16 13.23 -8.12
N GLN A 277 -10.22 14.06 -8.62
CA GLN A 277 -10.25 15.50 -8.38
C GLN A 277 -11.43 16.18 -9.09
N SER A 278 -11.86 15.69 -10.23
CA SER A 278 -12.97 16.28 -11.01
C SER A 278 -14.32 15.67 -10.65
N ILE A 279 -14.41 14.33 -10.56
CA ILE A 279 -15.70 13.62 -10.38
C ILE A 279 -16.06 13.29 -8.94
N GLY A 280 -15.12 13.47 -7.98
CA GLY A 280 -15.27 13.10 -6.58
C GLY A 280 -14.61 11.75 -6.25
N ARG A 281 -14.28 11.56 -4.96
CA ARG A 281 -13.53 10.38 -4.49
C ARG A 281 -14.35 9.11 -4.65
N ARG A 282 -15.58 9.14 -4.17
CA ARG A 282 -16.52 8.01 -4.23
C ARG A 282 -16.79 7.53 -5.65
N ARG A 283 -17.07 8.46 -6.57
CA ARG A 283 -17.36 8.12 -7.98
C ARG A 283 -16.15 7.53 -8.66
N ALA A 284 -14.94 8.06 -8.39
CA ALA A 284 -13.71 7.52 -8.95
C ALA A 284 -13.45 6.09 -8.46
N ILE A 285 -13.59 5.82 -7.16
CA ILE A 285 -13.47 4.47 -6.57
C ILE A 285 -14.49 3.52 -7.18
N MET A 286 -15.76 3.93 -7.26
CA MET A 286 -16.84 3.14 -7.84
C MET A 286 -16.56 2.77 -9.30
N LEU A 287 -16.19 3.76 -10.13
CA LEU A 287 -15.88 3.53 -11.54
C LEU A 287 -14.67 2.62 -11.72
N ALA A 288 -13.60 2.82 -10.92
CA ALA A 288 -12.44 1.96 -10.93
C ALA A 288 -12.82 0.51 -10.57
N ALA A 289 -13.58 0.31 -9.50
CA ALA A 289 -14.02 -1.03 -9.06
C ALA A 289 -14.91 -1.71 -10.12
N LEU A 290 -15.90 -1.01 -10.66
CA LEU A 290 -16.80 -1.54 -11.69
C LEU A 290 -16.09 -1.86 -13.01
N PHE A 291 -14.98 -1.16 -13.32
CA PHE A 291 -14.16 -1.46 -14.49
C PHE A 291 -13.56 -2.87 -14.44
N ALA A 292 -13.36 -3.45 -13.25
CA ALA A 292 -12.91 -4.84 -13.13
C ALA A 292 -13.88 -5.85 -13.77
N LEU A 293 -15.20 -5.62 -13.65
CA LEU A 293 -16.21 -6.61 -14.04
C LEU A 293 -16.11 -7.05 -15.51
N PRO A 294 -16.07 -6.16 -16.52
CA PRO A 294 -15.89 -6.55 -17.91
C PRO A 294 -14.49 -7.09 -18.21
N VAL A 295 -13.50 -6.85 -17.35
CA VAL A 295 -12.12 -7.33 -17.51
C VAL A 295 -11.94 -8.76 -16.99
N ILE A 296 -12.71 -9.17 -15.98
CA ILE A 296 -12.59 -10.49 -15.34
C ILE A 296 -12.59 -11.65 -16.36
N PRO A 297 -13.49 -11.71 -17.38
CA PRO A 297 -13.45 -12.79 -18.36
C PRO A 297 -12.11 -12.89 -19.11
N LEU A 298 -11.53 -11.76 -19.49
CA LEU A 298 -10.23 -11.71 -20.15
C LEU A 298 -9.09 -12.13 -19.21
N TRP A 299 -9.14 -11.72 -17.95
CA TRP A 299 -8.10 -11.93 -16.96
C TRP A 299 -8.09 -13.35 -16.37
N ALA A 300 -9.28 -13.93 -16.13
CA ALA A 300 -9.40 -15.20 -15.40
C ALA A 300 -9.67 -16.42 -16.30
N PHE A 301 -10.18 -16.22 -17.52
CA PHE A 301 -10.61 -17.32 -18.39
C PHE A 301 -9.93 -17.35 -19.78
N SER A 302 -8.96 -16.47 -20.04
CA SER A 302 -8.14 -16.54 -21.26
C SER A 302 -7.14 -17.68 -21.17
N ALA A 303 -6.71 -18.20 -22.33
CA ALA A 303 -5.79 -19.33 -22.41
C ALA A 303 -4.37 -18.94 -22.87
N THR A 304 -4.19 -17.78 -23.49
CA THR A 304 -2.90 -17.39 -24.06
C THR A 304 -2.15 -16.40 -23.17
N PRO A 305 -0.80 -16.45 -23.12
CA PRO A 305 -0.01 -15.50 -22.33
C PRO A 305 -0.29 -14.04 -22.66
N LEU A 306 -0.53 -13.73 -23.94
CA LEU A 306 -0.83 -12.37 -24.38
C LEU A 306 -2.15 -11.86 -23.81
N LEU A 307 -3.24 -12.64 -23.91
CA LEU A 307 -4.56 -12.24 -23.39
C LEU A 307 -4.58 -12.17 -21.87
N LEU A 308 -3.90 -13.09 -21.19
CA LEU A 308 -3.73 -13.05 -19.73
C LEU A 308 -2.89 -11.85 -19.29
N GLY A 309 -1.86 -11.48 -20.06
CA GLY A 309 -1.08 -10.26 -19.84
C GLY A 309 -1.91 -8.99 -20.01
N MET A 310 -2.74 -8.93 -21.06
CA MET A 310 -3.69 -7.83 -21.26
C MET A 310 -4.74 -7.79 -20.13
N GLY A 311 -5.26 -8.95 -19.72
CA GLY A 311 -6.17 -9.08 -18.58
C GLY A 311 -5.52 -8.60 -17.28
N ALA A 312 -4.27 -9.01 -17.00
CA ALA A 312 -3.50 -8.56 -15.84
C ALA A 312 -3.27 -7.05 -15.85
N PHE A 313 -2.91 -6.49 -16.98
CA PHE A 313 -2.75 -5.05 -17.16
C PHE A 313 -4.04 -4.29 -16.83
N LEU A 314 -5.17 -4.70 -17.42
CA LEU A 314 -6.46 -4.02 -17.25
C LEU A 314 -7.04 -4.20 -15.85
N ILE A 315 -6.94 -5.40 -15.25
CA ILE A 315 -7.45 -5.63 -13.89
C ILE A 315 -6.68 -4.79 -12.88
N GLN A 316 -5.37 -4.62 -13.06
CA GLN A 316 -4.56 -3.79 -12.17
C GLN A 316 -4.78 -2.29 -12.38
N ILE A 317 -5.18 -1.84 -13.57
CA ILE A 317 -5.74 -0.48 -13.75
C ILE A 317 -6.96 -0.26 -12.86
N SER A 318 -7.84 -1.25 -12.76
CA SER A 318 -9.02 -1.18 -11.88
C SER A 318 -8.62 -1.14 -10.41
N VAL A 319 -7.84 -2.12 -9.97
CA VAL A 319 -7.46 -2.28 -8.56
C VAL A 319 -6.68 -1.08 -8.05
N GLN A 320 -5.58 -0.75 -8.71
CA GLN A 320 -4.74 0.37 -8.30
C GLN A 320 -5.35 1.72 -8.66
N GLY A 321 -6.23 1.76 -9.66
CA GLY A 321 -7.06 2.94 -9.91
C GLY A 321 -7.93 3.31 -8.71
N ALA A 322 -8.58 2.33 -8.08
CA ALA A 322 -9.31 2.55 -6.84
C ALA A 322 -8.37 2.94 -5.69
N TRP A 323 -7.22 2.24 -5.55
CA TRP A 323 -6.21 2.51 -4.52
C TRP A 323 -5.57 3.89 -4.64
N GLY A 324 -5.34 4.40 -5.85
CA GLY A 324 -4.80 5.75 -6.06
C GLY A 324 -5.64 6.86 -5.43
N VAL A 325 -6.91 6.59 -5.16
CA VAL A 325 -7.82 7.53 -4.47
C VAL A 325 -7.80 7.36 -2.95
N VAL A 326 -7.34 6.22 -2.42
CA VAL A 326 -7.39 5.89 -0.98
C VAL A 326 -6.67 6.90 -0.10
N PRO A 327 -5.40 7.30 -0.37
CA PRO A 327 -4.69 8.21 0.52
C PRO A 327 -5.47 9.51 0.72
N VAL A 328 -5.94 10.14 -0.36
CA VAL A 328 -6.70 11.40 -0.25
C VAL A 328 -8.06 11.18 0.37
N HIS A 329 -8.77 10.11 0.02
CA HIS A 329 -10.10 9.85 0.56
C HIS A 329 -10.08 9.64 2.08
N LEU A 330 -9.15 8.83 2.60
CA LEU A 330 -9.01 8.60 4.03
C LEU A 330 -8.55 9.86 4.79
N ASN A 331 -7.64 10.65 4.22
CA ASN A 331 -7.20 11.89 4.85
C ASN A 331 -8.33 12.94 4.90
N GLU A 332 -9.11 13.09 3.82
CA GLU A 332 -10.27 13.99 3.77
C GLU A 332 -11.40 13.54 4.71
N LEU A 333 -11.60 12.23 4.92
CA LEU A 333 -12.57 11.69 5.88
C LEU A 333 -12.10 11.79 7.32
N SER A 334 -10.80 11.87 7.57
CA SER A 334 -10.25 11.85 8.92
C SER A 334 -10.77 13.01 9.77
N PRO A 335 -11.05 12.77 11.06
CA PRO A 335 -11.22 13.87 12.03
C PRO A 335 -9.95 14.71 12.09
N ASP A 336 -10.06 16.02 12.17
CA ASP A 336 -8.92 16.95 12.09
C ASP A 336 -7.87 16.71 13.18
N THR A 337 -8.30 16.26 14.34
CA THR A 337 -7.43 15.93 15.49
C THR A 337 -6.83 14.53 15.45
N ALA A 338 -7.16 13.72 14.43
CA ALA A 338 -6.76 12.31 14.32
C ALA A 338 -6.13 11.97 12.95
N ARG A 339 -5.82 12.97 12.13
CA ARG A 339 -5.39 12.76 10.74
C ARG A 339 -4.05 12.02 10.62
N GLY A 340 -3.16 12.14 11.59
CA GLY A 340 -1.89 11.42 11.58
C GLY A 340 -2.01 9.92 11.80
N TYR A 341 -2.98 9.46 12.61
CA TYR A 341 -3.12 8.04 12.91
C TYR A 341 -4.33 7.36 12.27
N PHE A 342 -5.42 8.08 11.98
CA PHE A 342 -6.66 7.50 11.47
C PHE A 342 -6.49 6.76 10.14
N PRO A 343 -5.86 7.35 9.08
CA PRO A 343 -5.69 6.65 7.80
C PRO A 343 -4.86 5.37 7.94
N GLY A 344 -3.74 5.42 8.65
CA GLY A 344 -2.87 4.28 8.90
C GLY A 344 -3.57 3.18 9.70
N LEU A 345 -4.28 3.55 10.78
CA LEU A 345 -5.02 2.61 11.62
C LEU A 345 -6.07 1.84 10.82
N VAL A 346 -6.97 2.55 10.11
CA VAL A 346 -8.06 1.88 9.37
C VAL A 346 -7.54 1.04 8.22
N TYR A 347 -6.47 1.49 7.55
CA TYR A 347 -5.79 0.71 6.52
C TYR A 347 -5.23 -0.60 7.08
N GLN A 348 -4.45 -0.54 8.16
CA GLN A 348 -3.81 -1.74 8.71
C GLN A 348 -4.81 -2.70 9.35
N LEU A 349 -5.87 -2.21 9.98
CA LEU A 349 -6.96 -3.06 10.47
C LEU A 349 -7.68 -3.75 9.30
N GLY A 350 -7.96 -3.02 8.22
CA GLY A 350 -8.54 -3.59 7.00
C GLY A 350 -7.63 -4.64 6.36
N ASN A 351 -6.32 -4.41 6.32
CA ASN A 351 -5.34 -5.35 5.80
C ASN A 351 -5.30 -6.65 6.64
N LEU A 352 -5.29 -6.52 7.96
CA LEU A 352 -5.34 -7.67 8.86
C LEU A 352 -6.60 -8.53 8.64
N LEU A 353 -7.76 -7.91 8.50
CA LEU A 353 -9.02 -8.61 8.23
C LEU A 353 -9.04 -9.27 6.84
N ALA A 354 -8.42 -8.64 5.84
CA ALA A 354 -8.32 -9.17 4.48
C ALA A 354 -7.24 -10.26 4.31
N SER A 355 -6.33 -10.42 5.26
CA SER A 355 -5.18 -11.34 5.16
C SER A 355 -5.55 -12.80 4.90
N TYR A 356 -6.78 -13.20 5.24
CA TYR A 356 -7.30 -14.55 5.03
C TYR A 356 -7.82 -14.80 3.60
N ASN A 357 -7.81 -13.78 2.73
CA ASN A 357 -8.39 -13.86 1.38
C ASN A 357 -7.78 -14.97 0.51
N GLY A 358 -6.45 -15.11 0.51
CA GLY A 358 -5.77 -16.17 -0.24
C GLY A 358 -6.19 -17.60 0.18
N VAL A 359 -6.45 -17.80 1.49
CA VAL A 359 -6.95 -19.09 2.01
C VAL A 359 -8.35 -19.37 1.49
N TRP A 360 -9.24 -18.38 1.46
CA TRP A 360 -10.58 -18.53 0.90
C TRP A 360 -10.54 -18.86 -0.58
N GLN A 361 -9.75 -18.14 -1.36
CA GLN A 361 -9.59 -18.41 -2.79
C GLN A 361 -9.05 -19.82 -3.06
N ALA A 362 -8.03 -20.26 -2.30
CA ALA A 362 -7.50 -21.60 -2.44
C ALA A 362 -8.55 -22.68 -2.15
N LYS A 363 -9.38 -22.50 -1.11
CA LYS A 363 -10.48 -23.42 -0.80
C LYS A 363 -11.54 -23.45 -1.90
N ILE A 364 -11.89 -22.28 -2.49
CA ILE A 364 -12.82 -22.22 -3.62
C ILE A 364 -12.25 -22.99 -4.82
N ALA A 365 -10.97 -22.77 -5.16
CA ALA A 365 -10.32 -23.48 -6.26
C ALA A 365 -10.33 -25.00 -6.03
N GLN A 366 -9.90 -25.46 -4.84
CA GLN A 366 -9.88 -26.89 -4.47
C GLN A 366 -11.26 -27.55 -4.55
N SER A 367 -12.32 -26.84 -4.10
CA SER A 367 -13.69 -27.36 -4.14
C SER A 367 -14.23 -27.58 -5.57
N ARG A 368 -13.51 -27.05 -6.58
CA ARG A 368 -13.83 -27.12 -8.00
C ARG A 368 -12.75 -27.80 -8.85
N GLY A 369 -11.99 -28.71 -8.27
CA GLY A 369 -10.97 -29.46 -8.99
C GLY A 369 -9.76 -28.59 -9.39
N ASP A 370 -9.33 -27.69 -8.51
CA ASP A 370 -8.23 -26.75 -8.68
C ASP A 370 -8.46 -25.69 -9.78
N ASP A 371 -9.72 -25.30 -9.98
CA ASP A 371 -10.07 -24.17 -10.86
C ASP A 371 -9.76 -22.83 -10.21
N TYR A 372 -8.51 -22.40 -10.35
CA TYR A 372 -8.02 -21.10 -9.84
C TYR A 372 -8.65 -19.93 -10.60
N GLY A 373 -8.91 -20.06 -11.90
CA GLY A 373 -9.54 -19.01 -12.71
C GLY A 373 -10.93 -18.66 -12.18
N PHE A 374 -11.76 -19.67 -11.88
CA PHE A 374 -13.07 -19.47 -11.26
C PHE A 374 -12.97 -18.80 -9.88
N ALA A 375 -12.04 -19.27 -9.03
CA ALA A 375 -11.84 -18.71 -7.68
C ALA A 375 -11.45 -17.24 -7.74
N LEU A 376 -10.52 -16.88 -8.63
CA LEU A 376 -10.09 -15.50 -8.88
C LEU A 376 -11.28 -14.64 -9.36
N ALA A 377 -12.06 -15.12 -10.34
CA ALA A 377 -13.18 -14.39 -10.93
C ALA A 377 -14.29 -14.09 -9.90
N VAL A 378 -14.67 -15.08 -9.11
CA VAL A 378 -15.75 -14.93 -8.11
C VAL A 378 -15.33 -13.95 -7.01
N VAL A 379 -14.12 -14.09 -6.49
CA VAL A 379 -13.63 -13.20 -5.42
C VAL A 379 -13.44 -11.78 -5.95
N ALA A 380 -12.75 -11.60 -7.07
CA ALA A 380 -12.54 -10.27 -7.67
C ALA A 380 -13.88 -9.58 -8.02
N GLY A 381 -14.82 -10.32 -8.63
CA GLY A 381 -16.13 -9.78 -9.00
C GLY A 381 -16.98 -9.42 -7.78
N GLY A 382 -17.06 -10.30 -6.79
CA GLY A 382 -17.80 -10.05 -5.55
C GLY A 382 -17.25 -8.85 -4.77
N VAL A 383 -15.91 -8.77 -4.65
CA VAL A 383 -15.24 -7.68 -3.95
C VAL A 383 -15.38 -6.36 -4.73
N ALA A 384 -15.26 -6.37 -6.06
CA ALA A 384 -15.46 -5.17 -6.89
C ALA A 384 -16.87 -4.59 -6.73
N LEU A 385 -17.90 -5.44 -6.75
CA LEU A 385 -19.29 -5.02 -6.50
C LEU A 385 -19.47 -4.45 -5.09
N LEU A 386 -18.95 -5.13 -4.08
CA LEU A 386 -19.03 -4.68 -2.69
C LEU A 386 -18.31 -3.34 -2.50
N LEU A 387 -17.13 -3.17 -3.10
CA LEU A 387 -16.39 -1.91 -3.07
C LEU A 387 -17.17 -0.77 -3.74
N ALA A 388 -17.77 -1.04 -4.90
CA ALA A 388 -18.60 -0.06 -5.60
C ALA A 388 -19.82 0.35 -4.76
N LEU A 389 -20.49 -0.59 -4.09
CA LEU A 389 -21.61 -0.31 -3.19
C LEU A 389 -21.18 0.52 -1.97
N LEU A 390 -20.07 0.13 -1.30
CA LEU A 390 -19.55 0.88 -0.16
C LEU A 390 -19.16 2.32 -0.55
N ALA A 391 -18.53 2.49 -1.71
CA ALA A 391 -18.22 3.82 -2.24
C ALA A 391 -19.48 4.60 -2.61
N MET A 392 -20.49 3.94 -3.18
CA MET A 392 -21.77 4.57 -3.58
C MET A 392 -22.54 5.15 -2.39
N PHE A 393 -22.57 4.44 -1.27
CA PHE A 393 -23.34 4.84 -0.09
C PHE A 393 -22.50 5.48 1.02
N GLY A 394 -21.18 5.52 0.85
CA GLY A 394 -20.25 6.08 1.84
C GLY A 394 -20.25 7.62 1.89
N PRO A 395 -19.55 8.22 2.83
CA PRO A 395 -19.38 9.67 2.91
C PRO A 395 -18.44 10.19 1.80
N GLU A 396 -18.73 11.41 1.31
CA GLU A 396 -17.84 12.15 0.41
C GLU A 396 -17.28 13.36 1.17
N ALA A 397 -15.96 13.54 1.11
CA ALA A 397 -15.29 14.65 1.77
C ALA A 397 -14.33 15.41 0.82
N ARG A 398 -14.56 15.29 -0.50
CA ARG A 398 -13.73 15.96 -1.51
C ARG A 398 -13.63 17.46 -1.25
N GLY A 399 -12.41 17.96 -1.24
CA GLY A 399 -12.13 19.38 -1.09
C GLY A 399 -12.20 19.90 0.34
N LYS A 400 -12.21 19.00 1.34
CA LYS A 400 -12.09 19.41 2.74
C LYS A 400 -10.80 20.20 2.94
N SER A 401 -10.90 21.41 3.49
CA SER A 401 -9.74 22.18 3.90
C SER A 401 -9.06 21.52 5.09
N PHE A 402 -7.73 21.47 5.09
CA PHE A 402 -6.93 20.94 6.18
C PHE A 402 -6.31 22.05 7.04
N SER A 403 -6.19 23.27 6.48
CA SER A 403 -5.68 24.46 7.15
C SER A 403 -6.47 25.70 6.69
N GLY A 404 -6.38 26.80 7.46
CA GLY A 404 -7.00 28.07 7.07
C GLY A 404 -6.45 28.62 5.75
N ALA A 405 -5.23 28.26 5.37
CA ALA A 405 -4.58 28.67 4.12
C ALA A 405 -5.18 28.02 2.86
N ASP A 406 -5.93 26.94 2.99
CA ASP A 406 -6.59 26.24 1.86
C ASP A 406 -7.80 27.04 1.28
N VAL A 407 -8.19 28.11 1.92
CA VAL A 407 -9.40 28.92 1.58
C VAL A 407 -9.07 30.11 0.67
N ALA A 408 -7.79 30.38 0.40
CA ALA A 408 -7.34 31.50 -0.40
C ALA A 408 -7.05 31.13 -1.87
#